data_da2376bea46c5d4884ebfd79a0764f58
#
_entry.id   da2376bea46c5d4884ebfd79a0764f58
#
_cell.length_a   1.000
_cell.length_b   1.000
_cell.length_c   1.000
_cell.angle_alpha   90.00
_cell.angle_beta   90.00
_cell.angle_gamma   90.00
#
_symmetry.space_group_name_H-M   'P 1'
#
loop_
_entity.id
_entity.type
_entity.pdbx_description
1 polymer ?
#
loop_
_entity_poly.entity_id
_entity_poly.type
_entity_poly.pdbx_seq_one_letter_code
_entity_poly.pdbx_strand_id
1 'polypeptide(L)'
;MKRIYTIILTAAVLFTGCEEFQPVFTGKYPVPQEHQIYTDDDFGKLTTIAEVKQMYKDNGKEPYDITKHCVIKGQVISSDQSGNIYKVFYIQDETGGIEIKMGKNGLYNDYKIGQWVYIDCTDLTVGAYHGMIQIGYKNESESDNYDTSYFEHSVIIDQHVFKGPMATEEELIKPRVISGNEILNDKYLGTLVTIEGCQYANLVNVIA
;
A
#
# COMPACT_ATOMS: atom_id res chain seq x y z
N MET A 1 -26.84 -18.46 66.18
CA MET A 1 -25.49 -18.83 65.68
C MET A 1 -25.50 -19.32 64.20
N LYS A 2 -26.39 -20.29 63.82
CA LYS A 2 -26.43 -20.77 62.44
C LYS A 2 -26.61 -19.71 61.33
N ARG A 3 -27.39 -18.65 61.59
CA ARG A 3 -27.62 -17.55 60.59
C ARG A 3 -26.41 -16.65 60.39
N ILE A 4 -25.54 -16.51 61.38
CA ILE A 4 -24.31 -15.69 61.27
C ILE A 4 -23.26 -16.39 60.39
N TYR A 5 -23.14 -17.72 60.54
CA TYR A 5 -22.23 -18.52 59.67
C TYR A 5 -22.66 -18.51 58.21
N THR A 6 -23.99 -18.50 57.94
CA THR A 6 -24.49 -18.42 56.57
C THR A 6 -24.15 -17.11 55.90
N ILE A 7 -24.26 -15.98 56.63
CA ILE A 7 -23.93 -14.64 56.12
C ILE A 7 -22.41 -14.50 55.89
N ILE A 8 -21.58 -15.05 56.79
CA ILE A 8 -20.10 -15.01 56.62
C ILE A 8 -19.68 -15.86 55.44
N LEU A 9 -20.31 -17.04 55.23
CA LEU A 9 -20.00 -17.90 54.10
C LEU A 9 -20.41 -17.26 52.75
N THR A 10 -21.56 -16.58 52.71
CA THR A 10 -22.03 -15.85 51.52
C THR A 10 -21.15 -14.64 51.19
N ALA A 11 -20.67 -13.93 52.21
CA ALA A 11 -19.73 -12.81 52.01
C ALA A 11 -18.36 -13.28 51.54
N ALA A 12 -17.86 -14.43 52.01
CA ALA A 12 -16.58 -14.99 51.55
C ALA A 12 -16.59 -15.39 50.05
N VAL A 13 -17.74 -15.84 49.51
CA VAL A 13 -17.87 -16.19 48.08
C VAL A 13 -17.88 -14.94 47.16
N LEU A 14 -18.25 -13.78 47.69
CA LEU A 14 -18.29 -12.53 46.92
C LEU A 14 -16.90 -11.91 46.70
N PHE A 15 -15.88 -12.32 47.44
CA PHE A 15 -14.51 -11.79 47.33
C PHE A 15 -13.56 -12.66 46.48
N THR A 16 -13.99 -13.80 45.99
CA THR A 16 -13.15 -14.71 45.15
C THR A 16 -13.26 -14.42 43.68
N GLY A 17 -13.87 -13.32 43.23
CA GLY A 17 -14.22 -13.03 41.87
C GLY A 17 -13.34 -12.05 41.11
N CYS A 18 -12.26 -11.54 41.70
CA CYS A 18 -11.27 -10.73 40.95
C CYS A 18 -9.89 -11.37 41.10
N GLU A 19 -9.61 -12.37 40.29
CA GLU A 19 -8.22 -12.56 39.92
C GLU A 19 -7.83 -11.30 39.11
N GLU A 20 -6.96 -10.51 39.72
CA GLU A 20 -6.28 -9.44 39.03
C GLU A 20 -5.65 -10.05 37.77
N PHE A 21 -6.14 -9.64 36.59
CA PHE A 21 -5.55 -10.06 35.30
C PHE A 21 -4.09 -9.57 35.32
N GLN A 22 -3.21 -10.45 35.72
CA GLN A 22 -1.78 -10.23 35.58
C GLN A 22 -1.45 -10.57 34.12
N PRO A 23 -1.20 -9.55 33.26
CA PRO A 23 -0.72 -9.85 31.94
C PRO A 23 0.56 -10.66 32.11
N VAL A 24 0.56 -11.88 31.55
CA VAL A 24 1.73 -12.76 31.55
C VAL A 24 2.76 -12.14 30.60
N PHE A 25 3.37 -11.04 31.08
CA PHE A 25 4.59 -10.55 30.49
C PHE A 25 5.72 -11.49 30.95
N THR A 26 5.91 -12.56 30.20
CA THR A 26 7.11 -13.38 30.31
C THR A 26 8.29 -12.56 29.81
N GLY A 27 8.66 -11.55 30.51
CA GLY A 27 9.95 -10.88 30.64
C GLY A 27 10.85 -10.64 29.43
N LYS A 28 10.40 -10.83 28.22
CA LYS A 28 11.07 -10.37 26.99
C LYS A 28 10.00 -9.77 26.09
N TYR A 29 10.01 -8.46 25.95
CA TYR A 29 9.39 -7.85 24.79
C TYR A 29 9.93 -8.61 23.57
N PRO A 30 9.07 -9.10 22.65
CA PRO A 30 9.59 -9.61 21.39
C PRO A 30 10.46 -8.49 20.82
N VAL A 31 11.75 -8.78 20.67
CA VAL A 31 12.63 -7.87 19.93
C VAL A 31 11.92 -7.66 18.60
N PRO A 32 11.67 -6.40 18.18
CA PRO A 32 11.08 -6.15 16.89
C PRO A 32 11.88 -6.97 15.88
N GLN A 33 11.24 -7.90 15.20
CA GLN A 33 11.94 -8.64 14.14
C GLN A 33 12.38 -7.58 13.16
N GLU A 34 13.67 -7.45 12.94
CA GLU A 34 14.19 -6.66 11.84
C GLU A 34 13.50 -7.22 10.60
N HIS A 35 12.70 -6.39 9.96
CA HIS A 35 12.06 -6.80 8.72
C HIS A 35 13.17 -7.11 7.73
N GLN A 36 13.11 -8.29 7.12
CA GLN A 36 14.03 -8.65 6.07
C GLN A 36 14.05 -7.56 5.01
N ILE A 37 15.24 -7.09 4.65
CA ILE A 37 15.45 -6.15 3.55
C ILE A 37 15.87 -6.96 2.33
N TYR A 38 15.11 -6.81 1.26
CA TYR A 38 15.29 -7.52 0.01
C TYR A 38 16.10 -6.69 -0.98
N THR A 39 16.78 -7.39 -1.88
CA THR A 39 17.62 -6.82 -2.94
C THR A 39 17.23 -7.40 -4.30
N ASP A 40 17.79 -6.88 -5.38
CA ASP A 40 17.53 -7.36 -6.73
C ASP A 40 17.88 -8.86 -6.90
N ASP A 41 18.90 -9.33 -6.18
CA ASP A 41 19.37 -10.72 -6.23
C ASP A 41 18.31 -11.72 -5.71
N ASP A 42 17.39 -11.27 -4.85
CA ASP A 42 16.35 -12.13 -4.28
C ASP A 42 15.25 -12.48 -5.30
N PHE A 43 15.11 -11.71 -6.38
CA PHE A 43 13.98 -11.83 -7.32
C PHE A 43 14.37 -12.24 -8.74
N GLY A 44 15.64 -12.30 -9.05
CA GLY A 44 16.13 -12.63 -10.38
C GLY A 44 15.83 -11.52 -11.41
N LYS A 45 15.17 -11.87 -12.52
CA LYS A 45 14.86 -10.86 -13.55
C LYS A 45 13.69 -9.99 -13.12
N LEU A 46 13.96 -8.69 -12.98
CA LEU A 46 12.92 -7.70 -12.74
C LEU A 46 12.24 -7.25 -14.04
N THR A 47 10.97 -6.93 -13.92
CA THR A 47 10.14 -6.33 -14.98
C THR A 47 9.99 -4.84 -14.67
N THR A 48 10.00 -3.98 -15.68
CA THR A 48 9.79 -2.54 -15.49
C THR A 48 8.31 -2.21 -15.31
N ILE A 49 8.02 -1.08 -14.66
CA ILE A 49 6.64 -0.59 -14.53
C ILE A 49 6.02 -0.33 -15.91
N ALA A 50 6.80 0.18 -16.89
CA ALA A 50 6.31 0.37 -18.24
C ALA A 50 5.90 -0.94 -18.93
N GLU A 51 6.66 -2.04 -18.72
CA GLU A 51 6.31 -3.36 -19.28
C GLU A 51 4.99 -3.86 -18.68
N VAL A 52 4.77 -3.73 -17.36
CA VAL A 52 3.49 -4.11 -16.74
C VAL A 52 2.33 -3.26 -17.27
N LYS A 53 2.53 -1.94 -17.39
CA LYS A 53 1.52 -1.06 -17.99
C LYS A 53 1.22 -1.43 -19.45
N GLN A 54 2.22 -1.95 -20.16
CA GLN A 54 2.06 -2.38 -21.55
C GLN A 54 1.21 -3.65 -21.64
N MET A 55 1.30 -4.58 -20.67
CA MET A 55 0.43 -5.78 -20.63
C MET A 55 -1.05 -5.40 -20.63
N TYR A 56 -1.46 -4.40 -19.83
CA TYR A 56 -2.82 -3.88 -19.83
C TYR A 56 -3.22 -3.28 -21.17
N LYS A 57 -2.34 -2.48 -21.78
CA LYS A 57 -2.61 -1.86 -23.08
C LYS A 57 -2.74 -2.90 -24.20
N ASP A 58 -1.87 -3.90 -24.21
CA ASP A 58 -1.85 -4.96 -25.21
C ASP A 58 -3.07 -5.89 -25.08
N ASN A 59 -3.65 -5.98 -23.87
CA ASN A 59 -4.92 -6.67 -23.61
C ASN A 59 -6.16 -5.80 -23.97
N GLY A 60 -6.00 -4.80 -24.81
CA GLY A 60 -7.11 -3.96 -25.24
C GLY A 60 -7.60 -2.96 -24.21
N LYS A 61 -6.82 -2.69 -23.18
CA LYS A 61 -7.18 -1.89 -21.97
C LYS A 61 -8.29 -2.55 -21.14
N GLU A 62 -8.29 -3.86 -21.12
CA GLU A 62 -9.10 -4.68 -20.23
C GLU A 62 -8.20 -5.29 -19.14
N PRO A 63 -8.75 -5.66 -17.97
CA PRO A 63 -7.98 -6.29 -16.90
C PRO A 63 -7.17 -7.49 -17.39
N TYR A 64 -5.91 -7.58 -17.01
CA TYR A 64 -5.00 -8.63 -17.41
C TYR A 64 -4.45 -9.37 -16.19
N ASP A 65 -4.73 -10.67 -16.09
CA ASP A 65 -4.22 -11.54 -15.03
C ASP A 65 -2.77 -11.96 -15.35
N ILE A 66 -1.84 -11.60 -14.49
CA ILE A 66 -0.40 -11.88 -14.66
C ILE A 66 -0.10 -13.30 -14.16
N THR A 67 0.00 -14.25 -15.08
CA THR A 67 0.19 -15.68 -14.74
C THR A 67 1.66 -16.14 -14.79
N LYS A 68 2.56 -15.29 -15.28
CA LYS A 68 3.99 -15.58 -15.35
C LYS A 68 4.73 -14.81 -14.27
N HIS A 69 5.88 -15.35 -13.85
CA HIS A 69 6.76 -14.65 -12.93
C HIS A 69 7.01 -13.22 -13.39
N CYS A 70 6.63 -12.26 -12.54
CA CYS A 70 6.68 -10.85 -12.84
C CYS A 70 6.89 -10.08 -11.54
N VAL A 71 8.11 -9.61 -11.30
CA VAL A 71 8.43 -8.78 -10.15
C VAL A 71 8.85 -7.40 -10.63
N ILE A 72 8.21 -6.36 -10.11
CA ILE A 72 8.60 -4.97 -10.36
C ILE A 72 9.29 -4.39 -9.14
N LYS A 73 10.20 -3.45 -9.37
CA LYS A 73 10.87 -2.65 -8.35
C LYS A 73 10.53 -1.19 -8.55
N GLY A 74 10.25 -0.48 -7.46
CA GLY A 74 10.02 0.97 -7.53
C GLY A 74 10.27 1.64 -6.19
N GLN A 75 10.51 2.94 -6.21
CA GLN A 75 10.55 3.75 -4.99
C GLN A 75 9.15 4.16 -4.59
N VAL A 76 8.83 4.08 -3.32
CA VAL A 76 7.60 4.64 -2.75
C VAL A 76 7.65 6.18 -2.89
N ILE A 77 6.68 6.74 -3.58
CA ILE A 77 6.58 8.19 -3.86
C ILE A 77 5.39 8.85 -3.19
N SER A 78 4.60 8.11 -2.42
CA SER A 78 3.38 8.61 -1.78
C SER A 78 3.32 8.27 -0.30
N SER A 79 2.47 9.00 0.44
CA SER A 79 2.20 8.75 1.84
C SER A 79 0.71 8.98 2.12
N ASP A 80 0.10 8.07 2.87
CA ASP A 80 -1.29 8.19 3.34
C ASP A 80 -1.40 8.89 4.71
N GLN A 81 -0.29 9.46 5.23
CA GLN A 81 -0.23 10.08 6.55
C GLN A 81 -1.20 11.25 6.71
N SER A 82 -1.42 12.04 5.65
CA SER A 82 -2.34 13.17 5.64
C SER A 82 -3.81 12.79 5.39
N GLY A 83 -4.09 11.50 5.14
CA GLY A 83 -5.45 10.99 4.92
C GLY A 83 -6.05 11.27 3.54
N ASN A 84 -5.26 11.79 2.60
CA ASN A 84 -5.69 12.09 1.21
C ASN A 84 -5.50 10.91 0.25
N ILE A 85 -4.85 9.84 0.68
CA ILE A 85 -4.66 8.59 -0.03
C ILE A 85 -5.26 7.48 0.82
N TYR A 86 -6.02 6.56 0.22
CA TYR A 86 -6.77 5.55 0.95
C TYR A 86 -6.45 4.14 0.46
N LYS A 87 -5.81 3.35 1.32
CA LYS A 87 -5.49 1.92 1.10
C LYS A 87 -4.66 1.61 -0.15
N VAL A 88 -3.97 2.60 -0.70
CA VAL A 88 -3.05 2.44 -1.82
C VAL A 88 -1.75 3.17 -1.54
N PHE A 89 -0.70 2.81 -2.25
CA PHE A 89 0.47 3.64 -2.39
C PHE A 89 0.96 3.64 -3.84
N TYR A 90 1.76 4.63 -4.18
CA TYR A 90 2.34 4.78 -5.50
C TYR A 90 3.82 4.47 -5.44
N ILE A 91 4.28 3.68 -6.41
CA ILE A 91 5.69 3.42 -6.63
C ILE A 91 6.10 3.89 -8.01
N GLN A 92 7.35 4.26 -8.15
CA GLN A 92 7.91 4.75 -9.40
C GLN A 92 9.29 4.15 -9.64
N ASP A 93 9.57 3.80 -10.89
CA ASP A 93 10.89 3.52 -11.43
C ASP A 93 11.28 4.57 -12.49
N GLU A 94 12.36 4.36 -13.20
CA GLU A 94 12.81 5.24 -14.29
C GLU A 94 11.85 5.25 -15.50
N THR A 95 11.00 4.23 -15.62
CA THR A 95 10.10 4.03 -16.77
C THR A 95 8.68 4.55 -16.53
N GLY A 96 8.28 4.76 -15.27
CA GLY A 96 6.96 5.29 -14.91
C GLY A 96 6.57 5.03 -13.47
N GLY A 97 5.33 5.37 -13.13
CA GLY A 97 4.74 5.11 -11.83
C GLY A 97 3.49 4.27 -11.92
N ILE A 98 3.14 3.57 -10.85
CA ILE A 98 1.97 2.69 -10.78
C ILE A 98 1.36 2.70 -9.40
N GLU A 99 0.06 2.49 -9.31
CA GLU A 99 -0.68 2.37 -8.06
C GLU A 99 -0.74 0.91 -7.61
N ILE A 100 -0.51 0.66 -6.32
CA ILE A 100 -0.63 -0.66 -5.71
C ILE A 100 -1.78 -0.63 -4.70
N LYS A 101 -2.75 -1.53 -4.87
CA LYS A 101 -3.98 -1.61 -4.05
C LYS A 101 -3.76 -2.45 -2.80
N MET A 102 -3.26 -1.82 -1.74
CA MET A 102 -2.78 -2.49 -0.53
C MET A 102 -3.89 -2.96 0.43
N GLY A 103 -5.07 -2.36 0.38
CA GLY A 103 -6.18 -2.71 1.29
C GLY A 103 -5.96 -2.39 2.78
N LYS A 104 -4.85 -1.75 3.14
CA LYS A 104 -4.45 -1.40 4.50
C LYS A 104 -4.32 0.12 4.64
N ASN A 105 -4.73 0.65 5.79
CA ASN A 105 -4.50 2.05 6.17
C ASN A 105 -3.20 2.20 6.96
N GLY A 106 -2.67 3.43 6.99
CA GLY A 106 -1.46 3.75 7.75
C GLY A 106 -0.20 3.18 7.11
N LEU A 107 -0.20 3.05 5.79
CA LEU A 107 0.92 2.52 5.00
C LEU A 107 2.21 3.30 5.22
N TYR A 108 2.12 4.59 5.55
CA TYR A 108 3.27 5.43 5.89
C TYR A 108 4.10 4.92 7.09
N ASN A 109 3.51 4.07 7.95
CA ASN A 109 4.25 3.42 9.03
C ASN A 109 5.16 2.31 8.53
N ASP A 110 4.71 1.59 7.50
CA ASP A 110 5.37 0.40 6.98
C ASP A 110 6.29 0.70 5.79
N TYR A 111 5.89 1.66 4.93
CA TYR A 111 6.57 2.00 3.69
C TYR A 111 6.88 3.50 3.66
N LYS A 112 8.16 3.84 3.63
CA LYS A 112 8.60 5.24 3.67
C LYS A 112 8.80 5.80 2.28
N ILE A 113 8.52 7.08 2.08
CA ILE A 113 8.88 7.77 0.82
C ILE A 113 10.38 7.60 0.60
N GLY A 114 10.77 7.23 -0.63
CA GLY A 114 12.15 6.94 -1.01
C GLY A 114 12.61 5.53 -0.67
N GLN A 115 11.78 4.70 -0.05
CA GLN A 115 12.11 3.28 0.15
C GLN A 115 11.89 2.50 -1.14
N TRP A 116 12.86 1.67 -1.52
CA TRP A 116 12.69 0.68 -2.56
C TRP A 116 11.72 -0.40 -2.08
N VAL A 117 10.83 -0.83 -2.95
CA VAL A 117 9.94 -1.98 -2.73
C VAL A 117 9.91 -2.84 -3.96
N TYR A 118 9.71 -4.14 -3.75
CA TYR A 118 9.50 -5.11 -4.80
C TYR A 118 8.08 -5.62 -4.70
N ILE A 119 7.39 -5.66 -5.84
CA ILE A 119 6.04 -6.19 -5.93
C ILE A 119 6.07 -7.43 -6.80
N ASP A 120 5.82 -8.58 -6.20
CA ASP A 120 5.56 -9.80 -6.98
C ASP A 120 4.14 -9.72 -7.54
N CYS A 121 4.06 -9.40 -8.81
CA CYS A 121 2.81 -9.26 -9.55
C CYS A 121 2.25 -10.60 -10.04
N THR A 122 2.96 -11.70 -9.81
CA THR A 122 2.51 -13.06 -10.21
C THR A 122 1.18 -13.36 -9.53
N ASP A 123 0.21 -13.86 -10.27
CA ASP A 123 -1.16 -14.14 -9.84
C ASP A 123 -1.99 -12.92 -9.41
N LEU A 124 -1.47 -11.71 -9.70
CA LEU A 124 -2.21 -10.46 -9.56
C LEU A 124 -2.77 -9.98 -10.89
N THR A 125 -3.64 -9.00 -10.82
CA THR A 125 -4.27 -8.37 -12.00
C THR A 125 -3.75 -6.96 -12.17
N VAL A 126 -3.33 -6.62 -13.39
CA VAL A 126 -3.16 -5.22 -13.80
C VAL A 126 -4.45 -4.75 -14.43
N GLY A 127 -4.97 -3.62 -13.95
CA GLY A 127 -6.17 -2.97 -14.44
C GLY A 127 -6.03 -1.46 -14.38
N ALA A 128 -7.13 -0.72 -14.54
CA ALA A 128 -7.14 0.72 -14.43
C ALA A 128 -8.40 1.25 -13.75
N TYR A 129 -8.27 2.42 -13.17
CA TYR A 129 -9.40 3.19 -12.68
C TYR A 129 -9.24 4.64 -13.14
N HIS A 130 -10.19 5.14 -13.93
CA HIS A 130 -10.12 6.47 -14.56
C HIS A 130 -8.77 6.76 -15.26
N GLY A 131 -8.20 5.75 -15.93
CA GLY A 131 -6.92 5.87 -16.64
C GLY A 131 -5.68 5.64 -15.77
N MET A 132 -5.80 5.63 -14.44
CA MET A 132 -4.72 5.26 -13.52
C MET A 132 -4.55 3.74 -13.53
N ILE A 133 -3.39 3.27 -14.03
CA ILE A 133 -3.08 1.84 -14.04
C ILE A 133 -2.67 1.39 -12.65
N GLN A 134 -3.22 0.25 -12.22
CA GLN A 134 -3.14 -0.29 -10.87
C GLN A 134 -2.76 -1.76 -10.89
N ILE A 135 -2.07 -2.20 -9.83
CA ILE A 135 -1.92 -3.62 -9.49
C ILE A 135 -2.78 -3.92 -8.27
N GLY A 136 -3.54 -4.99 -8.36
CA GLY A 136 -4.38 -5.48 -7.28
C GLY A 136 -4.77 -6.93 -7.48
N TYR A 137 -5.71 -7.42 -6.69
CA TYR A 137 -6.38 -8.68 -6.96
C TYR A 137 -7.38 -8.54 -8.09
N LYS A 138 -7.68 -9.65 -8.73
CA LYS A 138 -8.81 -9.73 -9.64
C LYS A 138 -10.09 -9.30 -8.93
N ASN A 139 -10.84 -8.39 -9.54
CA ASN A 139 -12.16 -8.10 -9.07
C ASN A 139 -13.16 -9.13 -9.65
N GLU A 140 -13.76 -9.91 -8.77
CA GLU A 140 -14.75 -10.92 -9.15
C GLU A 140 -16.19 -10.39 -9.02
N SER A 141 -16.36 -9.11 -8.64
CA SER A 141 -17.68 -8.50 -8.51
C SER A 141 -18.22 -8.12 -9.87
N GLU A 142 -19.33 -8.72 -10.27
CA GLU A 142 -20.06 -8.34 -11.48
C GLU A 142 -20.86 -7.02 -11.30
N SER A 143 -20.94 -6.51 -10.07
CA SER A 143 -21.80 -5.38 -9.72
C SER A 143 -21.09 -4.02 -9.69
N ASP A 144 -19.77 -3.99 -9.74
CA ASP A 144 -19.00 -2.76 -9.76
C ASP A 144 -18.10 -2.65 -11.01
N ASN A 145 -17.67 -1.44 -11.31
CA ASN A 145 -16.89 -1.12 -12.50
C ASN A 145 -15.39 -1.00 -12.20
N TYR A 146 -14.88 -1.76 -11.20
CA TYR A 146 -13.48 -1.75 -10.86
C TYR A 146 -12.74 -2.93 -11.49
N ASP A 147 -11.65 -2.66 -12.18
CA ASP A 147 -10.81 -3.69 -12.79
C ASP A 147 -10.09 -4.55 -11.73
N THR A 148 -9.77 -3.96 -10.59
CA THR A 148 -8.97 -4.61 -9.54
C THR A 148 -9.55 -4.36 -8.16
N SER A 149 -9.37 -5.32 -7.25
CA SER A 149 -9.67 -5.22 -5.83
C SER A 149 -8.40 -5.07 -4.99
N TYR A 150 -8.56 -4.79 -3.69
CA TYR A 150 -7.45 -4.63 -2.75
C TYR A 150 -6.86 -5.96 -2.27
N PHE A 151 -5.63 -5.92 -1.78
CA PHE A 151 -5.06 -7.00 -0.96
C PHE A 151 -5.72 -6.97 0.43
N GLU A 152 -6.76 -7.76 0.64
CA GLU A 152 -7.62 -7.60 1.83
C GLU A 152 -6.99 -8.07 3.14
N HIS A 153 -5.90 -8.85 3.09
CA HIS A 153 -5.27 -9.44 4.27
C HIS A 153 -3.77 -9.21 4.32
N SER A 154 -3.23 -8.99 5.53
CA SER A 154 -1.78 -8.78 5.72
C SER A 154 -0.93 -9.93 5.19
N VAL A 155 -1.40 -11.17 5.33
CA VAL A 155 -0.70 -12.36 4.80
C VAL A 155 -0.48 -12.26 3.28
N ILE A 156 -1.45 -11.71 2.57
CA ILE A 156 -1.38 -11.51 1.12
C ILE A 156 -0.41 -10.39 0.78
N ILE A 157 -0.45 -9.30 1.55
CA ILE A 157 0.52 -8.21 1.40
C ILE A 157 1.94 -8.75 1.57
N ASP A 158 2.17 -9.57 2.60
CA ASP A 158 3.49 -10.16 2.89
C ASP A 158 3.97 -11.15 1.81
N GLN A 159 3.05 -11.71 1.02
CA GLN A 159 3.38 -12.60 -0.11
C GLN A 159 3.75 -11.84 -1.38
N HIS A 160 3.29 -10.61 -1.54
CA HIS A 160 3.45 -9.84 -2.78
C HIS A 160 4.28 -8.57 -2.64
N VAL A 161 4.45 -8.03 -1.42
CA VAL A 161 5.11 -6.74 -1.21
C VAL A 161 6.31 -6.89 -0.30
N PHE A 162 7.50 -6.71 -0.85
CA PHE A 162 8.77 -6.92 -0.17
C PHE A 162 9.50 -5.59 0.01
N LYS A 163 10.03 -5.36 1.21
CA LYS A 163 10.71 -4.12 1.56
C LYS A 163 12.18 -4.19 1.13
N GLY A 164 12.59 -3.26 0.29
CA GLY A 164 13.98 -3.01 -0.04
C GLY A 164 14.61 -1.94 0.86
N PRO A 165 15.87 -1.58 0.59
CA PRO A 165 16.58 -0.54 1.33
C PRO A 165 15.96 0.85 1.09
N MET A 166 16.29 1.80 1.95
CA MET A 166 16.07 3.21 1.65
C MET A 166 17.00 3.65 0.52
N ALA A 167 16.46 4.41 -0.42
CA ALA A 167 17.26 5.02 -1.45
C ALA A 167 18.26 6.02 -0.84
N THR A 168 19.46 6.06 -1.38
CA THR A 168 20.41 7.14 -1.09
C THR A 168 19.91 8.46 -1.66
N GLU A 169 20.47 9.59 -1.24
CA GLU A 169 20.06 10.91 -1.76
C GLU A 169 20.24 11.02 -3.29
N GLU A 170 21.22 10.32 -3.83
CA GLU A 170 21.52 10.29 -5.27
C GLU A 170 20.50 9.44 -6.05
N GLU A 171 19.98 8.37 -5.42
CA GLU A 171 18.99 7.46 -6.00
C GLU A 171 17.56 7.97 -5.85
N LEU A 172 17.30 8.96 -5.00
CA LEU A 172 15.96 9.49 -4.80
C LEU A 172 15.38 9.99 -6.12
N ILE A 173 14.20 9.49 -6.45
CA ILE A 173 13.43 9.96 -7.59
C ILE A 173 13.04 11.41 -7.35
N LYS A 174 13.51 12.29 -8.26
CA LYS A 174 13.20 13.72 -8.23
C LYS A 174 11.96 14.02 -9.07
N PRO A 175 11.09 14.93 -8.60
CA PRO A 175 9.94 15.34 -9.38
C PRO A 175 10.38 15.87 -10.75
N ARG A 176 9.73 15.41 -11.80
CA ARG A 176 9.94 15.96 -13.14
C ARG A 176 9.15 17.25 -13.27
N VAL A 177 9.82 18.33 -13.69
CA VAL A 177 9.14 19.57 -14.05
C VAL A 177 8.40 19.37 -15.36
N ILE A 178 7.08 19.61 -15.37
CA ILE A 178 6.22 19.52 -16.55
C ILE A 178 5.47 20.84 -16.76
N SER A 179 5.18 21.14 -18.02
CA SER A 179 4.37 22.31 -18.38
C SER A 179 2.88 22.02 -18.33
N GLY A 180 2.03 23.05 -18.30
CA GLY A 180 0.58 22.91 -18.21
C GLY A 180 -0.04 22.00 -19.28
N ASN A 181 0.49 21.98 -20.49
CA ASN A 181 0.00 21.11 -21.58
C ASN A 181 0.39 19.64 -21.39
N GLU A 182 1.48 19.38 -20.66
CA GLU A 182 1.93 18.01 -20.38
C GLU A 182 1.13 17.32 -19.28
N ILE A 183 0.40 18.06 -18.43
CA ILE A 183 -0.43 17.54 -17.35
C ILE A 183 -1.45 16.51 -17.87
N LEU A 184 -1.96 16.71 -19.09
CA LEU A 184 -2.93 15.82 -19.71
C LEU A 184 -2.31 14.57 -20.37
N ASN A 185 -1.00 14.36 -20.23
CA ASN A 185 -0.33 13.23 -20.84
C ASN A 185 -0.33 12.03 -19.87
N ASP A 186 -0.98 10.95 -20.27
CA ASP A 186 -1.11 9.72 -19.48
C ASP A 186 0.23 9.12 -19.02
N LYS A 187 1.34 9.45 -19.69
CA LYS A 187 2.67 8.95 -19.30
C LYS A 187 3.10 9.40 -17.89
N TYR A 188 2.53 10.52 -17.41
CA TYR A 188 2.85 11.05 -16.07
C TYR A 188 1.90 10.57 -14.98
N LEU A 189 0.86 9.82 -15.33
CA LEU A 189 -0.05 9.25 -14.34
C LEU A 189 0.70 8.30 -13.40
N GLY A 190 0.54 8.55 -12.10
CA GLY A 190 1.19 7.80 -11.04
C GLY A 190 2.66 8.16 -10.80
N THR A 191 3.19 9.20 -11.45
CA THR A 191 4.57 9.66 -11.26
C THR A 191 4.63 10.95 -10.45
N LEU A 192 5.80 11.20 -9.86
CA LEU A 192 6.08 12.41 -9.13
C LEU A 192 6.43 13.54 -10.11
N VAL A 193 5.65 14.62 -10.10
CA VAL A 193 5.84 15.77 -11.01
C VAL A 193 5.81 17.08 -10.25
N THR A 194 6.49 18.10 -10.81
CA THR A 194 6.38 19.48 -10.39
C THR A 194 5.72 20.30 -11.52
N ILE A 195 4.70 21.07 -11.17
CA ILE A 195 4.04 21.99 -12.07
C ILE A 195 4.33 23.39 -11.57
N GLU A 196 5.05 24.15 -12.39
CA GLU A 196 5.43 25.53 -12.05
C GLU A 196 4.40 26.56 -12.54
N GLY A 197 4.40 27.73 -11.93
CA GLY A 197 3.54 28.85 -12.35
C GLY A 197 2.05 28.64 -12.05
N CYS A 198 1.69 27.70 -11.18
CA CYS A 198 0.30 27.48 -10.77
C CYS A 198 -0.17 28.59 -9.85
N GLN A 199 -1.39 29.10 -10.10
CA GLN A 199 -2.09 30.01 -9.23
C GLN A 199 -3.37 29.37 -8.74
N TYR A 200 -3.70 29.57 -7.45
CA TYR A 200 -4.98 29.16 -6.91
C TYR A 200 -6.09 30.01 -7.56
N ALA A 201 -6.96 29.38 -8.35
CA ALA A 201 -8.13 30.02 -8.92
C ALA A 201 -9.32 29.86 -7.96
N ASN A 202 -9.89 30.97 -7.50
CA ASN A 202 -11.15 30.91 -6.75
C ASN A 202 -12.27 30.65 -7.76
N LEU A 203 -12.95 29.49 -7.62
CA LEU A 203 -14.03 29.05 -8.54
C LEU A 203 -15.19 30.06 -8.67
N VAL A 204 -15.31 31.03 -7.77
CA VAL A 204 -16.34 32.08 -7.83
C VAL A 204 -16.19 33.00 -9.07
N ASN A 205 -15.04 33.03 -9.70
CA ASN A 205 -14.75 33.89 -10.86
C ASN A 205 -14.71 33.13 -12.21
N VAL A 206 -15.03 31.84 -12.24
CA VAL A 206 -14.97 31.01 -13.46
C VAL A 206 -16.35 30.84 -14.11
N ILE A 207 -17.41 31.34 -13.45
CA ILE A 207 -18.78 31.33 -13.99
C ILE A 207 -19.21 32.81 -14.22
N ALA A 208 -18.63 33.42 -15.23
CA ALA A 208 -19.10 34.70 -15.79
C ALA A 208 -19.07 34.63 -17.31
#